data_03da0a6b86904c45832298996ddb1b96
#
_entry.id   03da0a6b86904c45832298996ddb1b96
#
_cell.length_a   1.000
_cell.length_b   1.000
_cell.length_c   1.000
_cell.angle_alpha   90.00
_cell.angle_beta   90.00
_cell.angle_gamma   90.00
#
_symmetry.space_group_name_H-M   'P 1'
#
loop_
_entity.id
_entity.type
_entity.pdbx_description
1 polymer ?
#
loop_
_entity_poly.entity_id
_entity_poly.type
_entity_poly.pdbx_seq_one_letter_code
_entity_poly.pdbx_strand_id
1 'polypeptide(L)'
;MTISPARRSAFEILRRVETESAFASVLLARLDSKMREDDRALCHELVLGVLRRKLWLDRVIEHFADRSPEKLDLSVQLALELGLYQLKFLTRIPASAAVNESVNLVRATREKSAASFVNAVLRRATRELDYDPGSGVTDRIERLSIETSHPAWLIERWSKAFGIDEATEFARANNEMPPNAFRFTALTDRDEVMRELRSAEAELTASRVSPEAWRVKGGSPVIRALIDRGAIYMQDEASQLLAYALDAEPGDRVLDVTAAPGSKATHIAKLAPEAMVIAGDIHSHRAETMQRLAAKQRARIHVILHDATKALPFPNESFDRVLLDAPCSGTGTLRRNPEIRYRLKERNIVELNQQQRSMISNAASVVRQGGRLIYSTCSVEPEENEQVVESFLGAHSEFAKVAPAVPKELIMGVGYARTWPQHDGCDGFFIAGFERRR
;
A
#
# COMPACT_ATOMS: atom_id res chain seq x y z
N MET A 1 -6.84 -36.02 6.67
CA MET A 1 -5.84 -35.07 7.22
C MET A 1 -6.37 -33.67 6.94
N THR A 2 -6.61 -32.91 7.98
CA THR A 2 -7.23 -31.57 7.88
C THR A 2 -6.13 -30.53 7.69
N ILE A 3 -6.31 -29.65 6.70
CA ILE A 3 -5.53 -28.42 6.52
C ILE A 3 -6.32 -27.31 7.23
N SER A 4 -5.65 -26.51 8.08
CA SER A 4 -6.32 -25.40 8.75
C SER A 4 -6.86 -24.38 7.73
N PRO A 5 -8.02 -23.73 8.03
CA PRO A 5 -8.60 -22.72 7.14
C PRO A 5 -7.63 -21.60 6.81
N ALA A 6 -6.86 -21.14 7.79
CA ALA A 6 -5.85 -20.10 7.62
C ALA A 6 -4.80 -20.44 6.55
N ARG A 7 -4.22 -21.63 6.64
CA ARG A 7 -3.15 -22.06 5.71
C ARG A 7 -3.66 -22.36 4.32
N ARG A 8 -4.87 -22.95 4.22
CA ARG A 8 -5.52 -23.18 2.92
C ARG A 8 -5.80 -21.86 2.22
N SER A 9 -6.37 -20.89 2.92
CA SER A 9 -6.64 -19.56 2.37
C SER A 9 -5.37 -18.82 2.01
N ALA A 10 -4.33 -18.89 2.84
CA ALA A 10 -3.04 -18.27 2.55
C ALA A 10 -2.40 -18.85 1.29
N PHE A 11 -2.40 -20.17 1.15
CA PHE A 11 -1.89 -20.86 -0.03
C PHE A 11 -2.64 -20.44 -1.31
N GLU A 12 -3.97 -20.39 -1.27
CA GLU A 12 -4.78 -19.97 -2.40
C GLU A 12 -4.58 -18.50 -2.77
N ILE A 13 -4.48 -17.62 -1.77
CA ILE A 13 -4.20 -16.19 -1.99
C ILE A 13 -2.83 -16.02 -2.64
N LEU A 14 -1.78 -16.64 -2.09
CA LEU A 14 -0.43 -16.58 -2.66
C LEU A 14 -0.40 -17.11 -4.10
N ARG A 15 -1.11 -18.21 -4.38
CA ARG A 15 -1.23 -18.75 -5.72
C ARG A 15 -1.85 -17.72 -6.69
N ARG A 16 -2.92 -17.06 -6.28
CA ARG A 16 -3.58 -16.01 -7.10
C ARG A 16 -2.72 -14.76 -7.26
N VAL A 17 -1.95 -14.40 -6.24
CA VAL A 17 -0.97 -13.31 -6.34
C VAL A 17 0.05 -13.61 -7.44
N GLU A 18 0.55 -14.85 -7.52
CA GLU A 18 1.53 -15.25 -8.55
C GLU A 18 0.90 -15.45 -9.95
N THR A 19 -0.28 -16.03 -10.03
CA THR A 19 -0.88 -16.42 -11.33
C THR A 19 -1.79 -15.36 -11.95
N GLU A 20 -2.44 -14.51 -11.14
CA GLU A 20 -3.44 -13.54 -11.60
C GLU A 20 -2.97 -12.10 -11.46
N SER A 21 -1.73 -11.86 -11.00
CA SER A 21 -1.22 -10.53 -10.66
C SER A 21 -2.11 -9.75 -9.69
N ALA A 22 -2.93 -10.46 -8.90
CA ALA A 22 -3.82 -9.86 -7.92
C ALA A 22 -3.03 -9.24 -6.77
N PHE A 23 -3.57 -8.19 -6.14
CA PHE A 23 -2.99 -7.62 -4.93
C PHE A 23 -3.40 -8.44 -3.70
N ALA A 24 -2.43 -8.79 -2.87
CA ALA A 24 -2.66 -9.55 -1.65
C ALA A 24 -3.66 -8.84 -0.71
N SER A 25 -3.51 -7.53 -0.56
CA SER A 25 -4.40 -6.68 0.24
C SER A 25 -5.88 -6.77 -0.18
N VAL A 26 -6.14 -6.81 -1.51
CA VAL A 26 -7.50 -6.95 -2.07
C VAL A 26 -8.08 -8.34 -1.78
N LEU A 27 -7.26 -9.39 -1.91
CA LEU A 27 -7.70 -10.76 -1.66
C LEU A 27 -7.96 -11.01 -0.16
N LEU A 28 -7.09 -10.50 0.70
CA LEU A 28 -7.23 -10.58 2.16
C LEU A 28 -8.48 -9.84 2.66
N ALA A 29 -8.82 -8.70 2.09
CA ALA A 29 -10.06 -7.97 2.42
C ALA A 29 -11.35 -8.75 2.08
N ARG A 30 -11.26 -9.76 1.21
CA ARG A 30 -12.39 -10.63 0.81
C ARG A 30 -12.45 -11.96 1.55
N LEU A 31 -11.61 -12.16 2.58
CA LEU A 31 -11.67 -13.37 3.40
C LEU A 31 -13.06 -13.55 4.02
N ASP A 32 -13.50 -14.82 4.07
CA ASP A 32 -14.81 -15.19 4.61
C ASP A 32 -15.01 -14.59 6.01
N SER A 33 -16.09 -13.84 6.17
CA SER A 33 -16.49 -13.25 7.45
C SER A 33 -16.77 -14.31 8.53
N LYS A 34 -17.07 -15.55 8.14
CA LYS A 34 -17.28 -16.69 9.04
C LYS A 34 -15.99 -17.34 9.54
N MET A 35 -14.84 -17.01 8.94
CA MET A 35 -13.55 -17.50 9.41
C MET A 35 -13.29 -16.97 10.83
N ARG A 36 -12.80 -17.83 11.72
CA ARG A 36 -12.42 -17.44 13.09
C ARG A 36 -11.38 -16.32 13.03
N GLU A 37 -11.41 -15.43 14.01
CA GLU A 37 -10.51 -14.27 14.06
C GLU A 37 -9.03 -14.68 14.08
N ASP A 38 -8.68 -15.71 14.88
CA ASP A 38 -7.32 -16.27 14.94
C ASP A 38 -6.86 -16.82 13.57
N ASP A 39 -7.73 -17.56 12.88
CA ASP A 39 -7.42 -18.08 11.54
C ASP A 39 -7.24 -16.97 10.51
N ARG A 40 -8.03 -15.91 10.63
CA ARG A 40 -7.92 -14.74 9.75
C ARG A 40 -6.61 -14.00 10.01
N ALA A 41 -6.26 -13.76 11.29
CA ALA A 41 -5.00 -13.13 11.67
C ALA A 41 -3.80 -13.96 11.19
N LEU A 42 -3.84 -15.28 11.36
CA LEU A 42 -2.80 -16.17 10.85
C LEU A 42 -2.72 -16.15 9.32
N CYS A 43 -3.85 -16.13 8.63
CA CYS A 43 -3.87 -16.05 7.16
C CYS A 43 -3.21 -14.75 6.67
N HIS A 44 -3.54 -13.60 7.28
CA HIS A 44 -2.90 -12.32 6.98
C HIS A 44 -1.39 -12.38 7.21
N GLU A 45 -0.96 -12.91 8.35
CA GLU A 45 0.46 -13.05 8.71
C GLU A 45 1.20 -13.94 7.71
N LEU A 46 0.64 -15.08 7.34
CA LEU A 46 1.24 -16.01 6.39
C LEU A 46 1.38 -15.40 5.00
N VAL A 47 0.33 -14.74 4.49
CA VAL A 47 0.36 -14.15 3.14
C VAL A 47 1.37 -13.01 3.09
N LEU A 48 1.22 -12.02 3.96
CA LEU A 48 2.07 -10.83 3.91
C LEU A 48 3.51 -11.14 4.34
N GLY A 49 3.68 -12.04 5.30
CA GLY A 49 4.99 -12.48 5.78
C GLY A 49 5.79 -13.21 4.72
N VAL A 50 5.18 -14.17 4.01
CA VAL A 50 5.81 -14.87 2.87
C VAL A 50 6.20 -13.86 1.79
N LEU A 51 5.29 -12.97 1.40
CA LEU A 51 5.59 -11.95 0.38
C LEU A 51 6.69 -10.98 0.81
N ARG A 52 6.75 -10.56 2.08
CA ARG A 52 7.83 -9.71 2.59
C ARG A 52 9.19 -10.40 2.63
N ARG A 53 9.21 -11.73 2.70
CA ARG A 53 10.42 -12.52 2.85
C ARG A 53 10.73 -13.43 1.66
N LYS A 54 10.06 -13.20 0.52
CA LYS A 54 10.12 -14.11 -0.64
C LYS A 54 11.55 -14.40 -1.10
N LEU A 55 12.38 -13.40 -1.38
CA LEU A 55 13.77 -13.63 -1.83
C LEU A 55 14.63 -14.34 -0.77
N TRP A 56 14.41 -14.01 0.50
CA TRP A 56 15.07 -14.71 1.59
C TRP A 56 14.64 -16.19 1.65
N LEU A 57 13.32 -16.44 1.52
CA LEU A 57 12.76 -17.80 1.49
C LEU A 57 13.24 -18.58 0.26
N ASP A 58 13.33 -17.95 -0.89
CA ASP A 58 13.83 -18.55 -2.12
C ASP A 58 15.29 -19.05 -1.96
N ARG A 59 16.16 -18.25 -1.34
CA ARG A 59 17.54 -18.66 -1.03
C ARG A 59 17.59 -19.81 -0.02
N VAL A 60 16.70 -19.80 0.96
CA VAL A 60 16.58 -20.90 1.94
C VAL A 60 16.08 -22.18 1.27
N ILE A 61 15.10 -22.08 0.36
CA ILE A 61 14.62 -23.21 -0.44
C ILE A 61 15.76 -23.77 -1.29
N GLU A 62 16.50 -22.93 -2.00
CA GLU A 62 17.63 -23.34 -2.83
C GLU A 62 18.66 -24.15 -2.03
N HIS A 63 19.00 -23.70 -0.83
CA HIS A 63 19.95 -24.40 0.06
C HIS A 63 19.43 -25.76 0.54
N PHE A 64 18.17 -25.84 1.00
CA PHE A 64 17.65 -27.08 1.59
C PHE A 64 17.12 -28.07 0.55
N ALA A 65 16.71 -27.60 -0.61
CA ALA A 65 16.20 -28.42 -1.69
C ALA A 65 17.27 -28.85 -2.70
N ASP A 66 18.47 -28.25 -2.62
CA ASP A 66 19.56 -28.39 -3.62
C ASP A 66 19.04 -28.11 -5.05
N ARG A 67 18.07 -27.18 -5.16
CA ARG A 67 17.37 -26.85 -6.41
C ARG A 67 16.80 -25.42 -6.35
N SER A 68 16.98 -24.67 -7.45
CA SER A 68 16.39 -23.33 -7.57
C SER A 68 14.85 -23.40 -7.47
N PRO A 69 14.20 -22.48 -6.72
CA PRO A 69 12.74 -22.39 -6.60
C PRO A 69 12.01 -22.29 -7.95
N GLU A 70 12.62 -21.60 -8.93
CA GLU A 70 12.06 -21.43 -10.28
C GLU A 70 11.89 -22.76 -11.06
N LYS A 71 12.60 -23.82 -10.63
CA LYS A 71 12.50 -25.17 -11.20
C LYS A 71 11.48 -26.06 -10.48
N LEU A 72 10.79 -25.52 -9.48
CA LEU A 72 9.75 -26.23 -8.74
C LEU A 72 8.36 -25.85 -9.29
N ASP A 73 7.44 -26.80 -9.24
CA ASP A 73 6.04 -26.49 -9.46
C ASP A 73 5.58 -25.44 -8.45
N LEU A 74 4.77 -24.47 -8.87
CA LEU A 74 4.31 -23.37 -8.03
C LEU A 74 3.68 -23.85 -6.70
N SER A 75 2.89 -24.90 -6.75
CA SER A 75 2.25 -25.48 -5.55
C SER A 75 3.28 -26.01 -4.55
N VAL A 76 4.41 -26.55 -5.04
CA VAL A 76 5.50 -27.06 -4.22
C VAL A 76 6.28 -25.89 -3.61
N GLN A 77 6.63 -24.91 -4.43
CA GLN A 77 7.30 -23.69 -3.99
C GLN A 77 6.52 -22.98 -2.87
N LEU A 78 5.23 -22.69 -3.09
CA LEU A 78 4.38 -22.01 -2.11
C LEU A 78 4.22 -22.80 -0.80
N ALA A 79 4.16 -24.13 -0.88
CA ALA A 79 4.09 -24.97 0.32
C ALA A 79 5.42 -24.92 1.11
N LEU A 80 6.57 -24.88 0.42
CA LEU A 80 7.88 -24.69 1.05
C LEU A 80 8.01 -23.31 1.65
N GLU A 81 7.65 -22.24 0.92
CA GLU A 81 7.66 -20.86 1.43
C GLU A 81 6.82 -20.73 2.70
N LEU A 82 5.57 -21.23 2.70
CA LEU A 82 4.70 -21.24 3.87
C LEU A 82 5.27 -22.06 5.03
N GLY A 83 5.86 -23.21 4.75
CA GLY A 83 6.48 -24.06 5.76
C GLY A 83 7.68 -23.37 6.41
N LEU A 84 8.60 -22.87 5.60
CA LEU A 84 9.82 -22.21 6.04
C LEU A 84 9.52 -20.90 6.77
N TYR A 85 8.57 -20.11 6.29
CA TYR A 85 8.14 -18.91 6.97
C TYR A 85 7.66 -19.21 8.39
N GLN A 86 6.81 -20.21 8.56
CA GLN A 86 6.34 -20.63 9.87
C GLN A 86 7.47 -21.12 10.78
N LEU A 87 8.41 -21.92 10.24
CA LEU A 87 9.54 -22.46 11.02
C LEU A 87 10.49 -21.37 11.51
N LYS A 88 10.70 -20.32 10.69
CA LYS A 88 11.71 -19.29 10.96
C LYS A 88 11.15 -18.07 11.71
N PHE A 89 9.91 -17.67 11.43
CA PHE A 89 9.37 -16.40 11.89
C PHE A 89 8.20 -16.50 12.87
N LEU A 90 7.58 -17.69 13.03
CA LEU A 90 6.42 -17.85 13.90
C LEU A 90 6.71 -18.75 15.11
N THR A 91 7.12 -18.14 16.20
CA THR A 91 7.53 -18.85 17.43
C THR A 91 6.39 -19.63 18.13
N ARG A 92 5.12 -19.27 17.89
CA ARG A 92 3.96 -19.93 18.51
C ARG A 92 3.47 -21.15 17.75
N ILE A 93 4.03 -21.44 16.56
CA ILE A 93 3.61 -22.58 15.74
C ILE A 93 4.59 -23.72 15.96
N PRO A 94 4.15 -24.91 16.42
CA PRO A 94 5.03 -26.06 16.53
C PRO A 94 5.60 -26.46 15.17
N ALA A 95 6.90 -26.78 15.11
CA ALA A 95 7.57 -27.17 13.88
C ALA A 95 6.89 -28.35 13.17
N SER A 96 6.41 -29.33 13.95
CA SER A 96 5.65 -30.47 13.42
C SER A 96 4.36 -30.05 12.70
N ALA A 97 3.65 -29.04 13.21
CA ALA A 97 2.44 -28.51 12.58
C ALA A 97 2.79 -27.78 11.27
N ALA A 98 3.83 -26.93 11.27
CA ALA A 98 4.30 -26.24 10.08
C ALA A 98 4.66 -27.23 8.96
N VAL A 99 5.43 -28.27 9.27
CA VAL A 99 5.81 -29.32 8.30
C VAL A 99 4.60 -30.10 7.81
N ASN A 100 3.80 -30.66 8.73
CA ASN A 100 2.68 -31.53 8.37
C ASN A 100 1.62 -30.83 7.53
N GLU A 101 1.26 -29.59 7.88
CA GLU A 101 0.25 -28.86 7.11
C GLU A 101 0.77 -28.43 5.74
N SER A 102 2.04 -28.03 5.61
CA SER A 102 2.64 -27.72 4.31
C SER A 102 2.68 -28.94 3.39
N VAL A 103 3.02 -30.11 3.92
CA VAL A 103 2.95 -31.38 3.18
C VAL A 103 1.52 -31.70 2.74
N ASN A 104 0.53 -31.44 3.61
CA ASN A 104 -0.88 -31.68 3.27
C ASN A 104 -1.41 -30.70 2.23
N LEU A 105 -0.90 -29.46 2.19
CA LEU A 105 -1.22 -28.51 1.10
C LEU A 105 -0.87 -29.12 -0.26
N VAL A 106 0.37 -29.63 -0.42
CA VAL A 106 0.79 -30.26 -1.68
C VAL A 106 -0.02 -31.54 -1.99
N ARG A 107 -0.34 -32.35 -0.98
CA ARG A 107 -1.19 -33.55 -1.18
C ARG A 107 -2.58 -33.23 -1.72
N ALA A 108 -3.07 -32.00 -1.47
CA ALA A 108 -4.36 -31.53 -1.96
C ALA A 108 -4.31 -30.96 -3.39
N THR A 109 -3.12 -30.87 -4.00
CA THR A 109 -2.91 -30.39 -5.36
C THR A 109 -2.70 -31.54 -6.36
N ARG A 110 -2.50 -31.20 -7.62
CA ARG A 110 -2.12 -32.19 -8.67
C ARG A 110 -0.72 -32.76 -8.46
N GLU A 111 0.17 -31.98 -7.82
CA GLU A 111 1.56 -32.28 -7.54
C GLU A 111 1.74 -33.13 -6.26
N LYS A 112 0.70 -33.90 -5.87
CA LYS A 112 0.68 -34.73 -4.64
C LYS A 112 1.87 -35.68 -4.48
N SER A 113 2.49 -36.12 -5.58
CA SER A 113 3.71 -36.95 -5.58
C SER A 113 4.91 -36.24 -4.97
N ALA A 114 4.96 -34.91 -4.99
CA ALA A 114 6.03 -34.11 -4.39
C ALA A 114 5.92 -33.95 -2.85
N ALA A 115 4.88 -34.51 -2.21
CA ALA A 115 4.68 -34.38 -0.77
C ALA A 115 5.85 -34.97 0.07
N SER A 116 6.50 -36.05 -0.40
CA SER A 116 7.68 -36.62 0.24
C SER A 116 8.89 -35.70 0.14
N PHE A 117 9.06 -35.03 -1.00
CA PHE A 117 10.11 -34.03 -1.23
C PHE A 117 9.91 -32.83 -0.30
N VAL A 118 8.72 -32.24 -0.25
CA VAL A 118 8.41 -31.13 0.66
C VAL A 118 8.68 -31.51 2.12
N ASN A 119 8.28 -32.73 2.54
CA ASN A 119 8.57 -33.21 3.88
C ASN A 119 10.08 -33.33 4.16
N ALA A 120 10.87 -33.84 3.21
CA ALA A 120 12.31 -33.97 3.35
C ALA A 120 12.99 -32.60 3.51
N VAL A 121 12.67 -31.65 2.64
CA VAL A 121 13.21 -30.28 2.66
C VAL A 121 12.88 -29.59 3.99
N LEU A 122 11.62 -29.59 4.40
CA LEU A 122 11.20 -28.92 5.64
C LEU A 122 11.79 -29.59 6.88
N ARG A 123 11.91 -30.92 6.90
CA ARG A 123 12.59 -31.63 8.01
C ARG A 123 14.11 -31.35 8.07
N ARG A 124 14.76 -31.17 6.92
CA ARG A 124 16.17 -30.72 6.88
C ARG A 124 16.27 -29.32 7.49
N ALA A 125 15.39 -28.39 7.09
CA ALA A 125 15.34 -27.04 7.63
C ALA A 125 15.06 -26.98 9.15
N THR A 126 14.32 -27.94 9.74
CA THR A 126 14.12 -27.98 11.21
C THR A 126 15.36 -28.35 11.99
N ARG A 127 16.38 -28.93 11.36
CA ARG A 127 17.66 -29.28 12.01
C ARG A 127 18.68 -28.15 11.92
N GLU A 128 18.52 -27.24 10.98
CA GLU A 128 19.43 -26.14 10.68
C GLU A 128 18.68 -24.80 10.73
N LEU A 129 18.01 -24.54 11.86
CA LEU A 129 17.19 -23.32 12.02
C LEU A 129 18.02 -22.04 12.00
N ASP A 130 19.33 -22.11 12.27
CA ASP A 130 20.23 -20.95 12.31
C ASP A 130 20.81 -20.60 10.93
N TYR A 131 20.50 -21.38 9.88
CA TYR A 131 20.97 -21.06 8.54
C TYR A 131 20.50 -19.66 8.12
N ASP A 132 21.45 -18.80 7.74
CA ASP A 132 21.25 -17.46 7.24
C ASP A 132 21.74 -17.35 5.79
N PRO A 133 20.86 -17.12 4.80
CA PRO A 133 21.23 -17.02 3.40
C PRO A 133 22.09 -15.79 3.06
N GLY A 134 22.16 -14.80 3.95
CA GLY A 134 23.05 -13.63 3.84
C GLY A 134 24.47 -13.91 4.36
N SER A 135 24.68 -15.05 5.05
CA SER A 135 25.98 -15.41 5.60
C SER A 135 27.02 -15.63 4.49
N GLY A 136 28.15 -14.94 4.58
CA GLY A 136 29.24 -15.04 3.59
C GLY A 136 29.08 -14.16 2.35
N VAL A 137 27.95 -13.45 2.17
CA VAL A 137 27.79 -12.45 1.11
C VAL A 137 28.56 -11.19 1.48
N THR A 138 29.57 -10.83 0.71
CA THR A 138 30.44 -9.67 0.97
C THR A 138 29.96 -8.40 0.33
N ASP A 139 29.28 -8.49 -0.82
CA ASP A 139 28.67 -7.33 -1.47
C ASP A 139 27.52 -6.77 -0.60
N ARG A 140 27.61 -5.48 -0.27
CA ARG A 140 26.66 -4.80 0.64
C ARG A 140 25.24 -4.74 0.05
N ILE A 141 25.12 -4.50 -1.26
CA ILE A 141 23.83 -4.42 -1.94
C ILE A 141 23.16 -5.78 -2.02
N GLU A 142 23.92 -6.81 -2.44
CA GLU A 142 23.40 -8.17 -2.52
C GLU A 142 23.00 -8.69 -1.15
N ARG A 143 23.83 -8.47 -0.13
CA ARG A 143 23.51 -8.84 1.25
C ARG A 143 22.22 -8.18 1.73
N LEU A 144 22.07 -6.86 1.56
CA LEU A 144 20.88 -6.13 1.95
C LEU A 144 19.64 -6.61 1.16
N SER A 145 19.81 -6.89 -0.14
CA SER A 145 18.78 -7.49 -0.99
C SER A 145 18.22 -8.78 -0.39
N ILE A 146 19.09 -9.69 0.02
CA ILE A 146 18.69 -10.96 0.64
C ILE A 146 18.05 -10.74 2.01
N GLU A 147 18.71 -10.02 2.90
CA GLU A 147 18.25 -9.76 4.27
C GLU A 147 16.86 -9.10 4.32
N THR A 148 16.59 -8.17 3.40
CA THR A 148 15.35 -7.40 3.36
C THR A 148 14.36 -7.89 2.30
N SER A 149 14.74 -8.88 1.49
CA SER A 149 13.92 -9.41 0.39
C SER A 149 13.46 -8.34 -0.60
N HIS A 150 14.38 -7.45 -0.99
CA HIS A 150 14.17 -6.49 -2.07
C HIS A 150 15.10 -6.83 -3.23
N PRO A 151 14.63 -6.77 -4.49
CA PRO A 151 15.53 -6.92 -5.65
C PRO A 151 16.73 -5.99 -5.56
N ALA A 152 17.92 -6.49 -5.88
CA ALA A 152 19.17 -5.74 -5.73
C ALA A 152 19.14 -4.41 -6.49
N TRP A 153 18.52 -4.39 -7.68
CA TRP A 153 18.38 -3.17 -8.47
C TRP A 153 17.57 -2.06 -7.76
N LEU A 154 16.55 -2.42 -6.93
CA LEU A 154 15.82 -1.45 -6.12
C LEU A 154 16.72 -0.87 -5.01
N ILE A 155 17.44 -1.72 -4.30
CA ILE A 155 18.38 -1.30 -3.25
C ILE A 155 19.46 -0.38 -3.85
N GLU A 156 20.03 -0.75 -5.00
CA GLU A 156 21.03 0.05 -5.70
C GLU A 156 20.48 1.42 -6.11
N ARG A 157 19.26 1.42 -6.64
CA ARG A 157 18.54 2.62 -7.04
C ARG A 157 18.31 3.57 -5.86
N TRP A 158 17.77 3.06 -4.77
CA TRP A 158 17.53 3.85 -3.55
C TRP A 158 18.83 4.35 -2.92
N SER A 159 19.88 3.51 -2.95
CA SER A 159 21.21 3.92 -2.49
C SER A 159 21.79 5.09 -3.29
N LYS A 160 21.54 5.13 -4.60
CA LYS A 160 21.92 6.25 -5.46
C LYS A 160 21.06 7.49 -5.22
N ALA A 161 19.77 7.34 -4.95
CA ALA A 161 18.83 8.44 -4.80
C ALA A 161 18.94 9.16 -3.45
N PHE A 162 19.08 8.41 -2.34
CA PHE A 162 19.07 9.00 -0.98
C PHE A 162 20.12 8.41 -0.02
N GLY A 163 21.11 7.69 -0.56
CA GLY A 163 22.23 7.13 0.23
C GLY A 163 21.94 5.75 0.77
N ILE A 164 23.03 4.97 0.97
CA ILE A 164 22.93 3.55 1.35
C ILE A 164 22.34 3.34 2.76
N ASP A 165 22.57 4.25 3.68
CA ASP A 165 22.09 4.11 5.06
C ASP A 165 20.58 4.34 5.13
N GLU A 166 20.07 5.40 4.48
CA GLU A 166 18.63 5.64 4.30
C GLU A 166 17.93 4.50 3.52
N ALA A 167 18.57 4.00 2.46
CA ALA A 167 18.05 2.87 1.70
C ALA A 167 17.95 1.60 2.57
N THR A 168 18.91 1.41 3.50
CA THR A 168 18.90 0.29 4.45
C THR A 168 17.74 0.42 5.43
N GLU A 169 17.54 1.58 6.02
CA GLU A 169 16.44 1.82 6.96
C GLU A 169 15.08 1.70 6.27
N PHE A 170 14.94 2.28 5.08
CA PHE A 170 13.74 2.15 4.27
C PHE A 170 13.42 0.69 3.92
N ALA A 171 14.40 -0.09 3.45
CA ALA A 171 14.21 -1.49 3.12
C ALA A 171 13.82 -2.34 4.35
N ARG A 172 14.38 -2.03 5.52
CA ARG A 172 14.00 -2.69 6.78
C ARG A 172 12.58 -2.32 7.19
N ALA A 173 12.24 -1.03 7.18
CA ALA A 173 10.90 -0.56 7.50
C ALA A 173 9.82 -1.14 6.58
N ASN A 174 10.14 -1.41 5.31
CA ASN A 174 9.22 -2.07 4.37
C ASN A 174 8.86 -3.53 4.75
N ASN A 175 9.58 -4.14 5.68
CA ASN A 175 9.30 -5.47 6.19
C ASN A 175 8.57 -5.47 7.54
N GLU A 176 8.37 -4.31 8.13
CA GLU A 176 7.60 -4.17 9.36
C GLU A 176 6.09 -4.18 9.08
N MET A 177 5.32 -4.56 10.09
CA MET A 177 3.86 -4.48 10.00
C MET A 177 3.44 -3.01 10.10
N PRO A 178 2.75 -2.46 9.09
CA PRO A 178 2.27 -1.09 9.15
C PRO A 178 1.19 -0.92 10.22
N PRO A 179 1.14 0.21 10.91
CA PRO A 179 0.07 0.47 11.86
C PRO A 179 -1.28 0.55 11.13
N ASN A 180 -2.33 0.12 11.82
CA ASN A 180 -3.68 0.38 11.38
C ASN A 180 -4.05 1.80 11.78
N ALA A 181 -4.39 2.64 10.81
CA ALA A 181 -4.85 3.99 11.05
C ALA A 181 -6.27 4.19 10.50
N PHE A 182 -7.05 5.02 11.16
CA PHE A 182 -8.38 5.39 10.72
C PHE A 182 -8.61 6.90 10.82
N ARG A 183 -9.59 7.36 10.06
CA ARG A 183 -10.19 8.69 10.20
C ARG A 183 -11.67 8.58 10.51
N PHE A 184 -12.21 9.62 11.12
CA PHE A 184 -13.64 9.77 11.28
C PHE A 184 -14.30 10.17 9.95
N THR A 185 -15.55 9.77 9.75
CA THR A 185 -16.37 10.18 8.60
C THR A 185 -17.30 11.34 8.98
N ALA A 186 -18.08 11.85 8.04
CA ALA A 186 -19.06 12.90 8.30
C ALA A 186 -20.22 12.46 9.22
N LEU A 187 -20.43 11.15 9.39
CA LEU A 187 -21.49 10.58 10.21
C LEU A 187 -21.16 10.45 11.70
N THR A 188 -19.98 10.90 12.12
CA THR A 188 -19.40 10.45 13.38
C THR A 188 -19.58 11.44 14.49
N ASP A 189 -20.19 10.99 15.60
CA ASP A 189 -19.91 11.51 16.93
C ASP A 189 -18.56 10.90 17.39
N ARG A 190 -17.52 11.75 17.43
CA ARG A 190 -16.15 11.33 17.77
C ARG A 190 -16.06 10.77 19.17
N ASP A 191 -16.75 11.40 20.12
CA ASP A 191 -16.68 11.01 21.53
C ASP A 191 -17.35 9.65 21.76
N GLU A 192 -18.43 9.36 21.03
CA GLU A 192 -19.08 8.07 21.03
C GLU A 192 -18.14 6.98 20.52
N VAL A 193 -17.54 7.18 19.32
CA VAL A 193 -16.58 6.22 18.74
C VAL A 193 -15.39 5.99 19.65
N MET A 194 -14.83 7.05 20.23
CA MET A 194 -13.68 6.93 21.13
C MET A 194 -14.03 6.18 22.41
N ARG A 195 -15.24 6.36 22.94
CA ARG A 195 -15.73 5.59 24.10
C ARG A 195 -15.89 4.10 23.75
N GLU A 196 -16.49 3.77 22.62
CA GLU A 196 -16.65 2.39 22.16
C GLU A 196 -15.30 1.67 22.00
N LEU A 197 -14.32 2.33 21.34
CA LEU A 197 -13.00 1.76 21.14
C LEU A 197 -12.26 1.54 22.47
N ARG A 198 -12.35 2.50 23.42
CA ARG A 198 -11.76 2.34 24.76
C ARG A 198 -12.42 1.24 25.56
N SER A 199 -13.74 1.11 25.48
CA SER A 199 -14.50 0.03 26.14
C SER A 199 -14.16 -1.36 25.60
N ALA A 200 -13.65 -1.43 24.36
CA ALA A 200 -13.15 -2.66 23.74
C ALA A 200 -11.64 -2.87 23.95
N GLU A 201 -11.03 -2.13 24.90
CA GLU A 201 -9.60 -2.22 25.22
C GLU A 201 -8.68 -1.99 24.01
N ALA A 202 -9.12 -1.21 23.03
CA ALA A 202 -8.30 -0.82 21.90
C ALA A 202 -7.22 0.17 22.33
N GLU A 203 -5.97 -0.12 21.99
CA GLU A 203 -4.86 0.82 22.15
C GLU A 203 -4.97 1.91 21.09
N LEU A 204 -5.13 3.16 21.49
CA LEU A 204 -5.31 4.30 20.61
C LEU A 204 -4.17 5.29 20.75
N THR A 205 -3.59 5.69 19.63
CA THR A 205 -2.54 6.72 19.57
C THR A 205 -2.92 7.76 18.52
N ALA A 206 -2.93 9.04 18.89
CA ALA A 206 -3.13 10.11 17.93
C ALA A 206 -1.97 10.14 16.91
N SER A 207 -2.28 10.38 15.65
CA SER A 207 -1.27 10.53 14.61
C SER A 207 -0.45 11.80 14.82
N ARG A 208 0.85 11.73 14.49
CA ARG A 208 1.72 12.90 14.37
C ARG A 208 1.81 13.40 12.92
N VAL A 209 1.33 12.59 11.99
CA VAL A 209 1.43 12.82 10.54
C VAL A 209 0.19 13.52 10.01
N SER A 210 -0.98 12.97 10.28
CA SER A 210 -2.24 13.49 9.73
C SER A 210 -3.14 14.03 10.84
N PRO A 211 -3.68 15.25 10.70
CA PRO A 211 -4.67 15.78 11.63
C PRO A 211 -5.87 14.83 11.75
N GLU A 212 -6.42 14.72 12.96
CA GLU A 212 -7.60 13.87 13.25
C GLU A 212 -7.45 12.35 12.97
N ALA A 213 -6.29 11.89 12.51
CA ALA A 213 -6.02 10.47 12.35
C ALA A 213 -5.66 9.80 13.68
N TRP A 214 -6.06 8.54 13.82
CA TRP A 214 -5.74 7.72 14.97
C TRP A 214 -5.17 6.39 14.54
N ARG A 215 -4.08 5.97 15.18
CA ARG A 215 -3.58 4.60 15.10
C ARG A 215 -4.33 3.74 16.10
N VAL A 216 -4.64 2.50 15.71
CA VAL A 216 -5.40 1.57 16.56
C VAL A 216 -4.78 0.18 16.51
N LYS A 217 -4.72 -0.47 17.69
CA LYS A 217 -4.31 -1.86 17.86
C LYS A 217 -5.30 -2.55 18.81
N GLY A 218 -5.66 -3.78 18.50
CA GLY A 218 -6.74 -4.49 19.24
C GLY A 218 -8.15 -4.02 18.83
N GLY A 219 -9.16 -4.45 19.59
CA GLY A 219 -10.56 -4.04 19.41
C GLY A 219 -11.22 -4.43 18.08
N SER A 220 -10.73 -5.48 17.41
CA SER A 220 -11.15 -5.85 16.05
C SER A 220 -12.66 -5.97 15.82
N PRO A 221 -13.48 -6.55 16.71
CA PRO A 221 -14.93 -6.62 16.52
C PRO A 221 -15.61 -5.25 16.48
N VAL A 222 -15.21 -4.35 17.40
CA VAL A 222 -15.76 -2.98 17.47
C VAL A 222 -15.31 -2.17 16.27
N ILE A 223 -14.03 -2.25 15.88
CA ILE A 223 -13.51 -1.59 14.67
C ILE A 223 -14.33 -2.00 13.45
N ARG A 224 -14.62 -3.29 13.30
CA ARG A 224 -15.43 -3.79 12.19
C ARG A 224 -16.84 -3.21 12.22
N ALA A 225 -17.50 -3.20 13.37
CA ALA A 225 -18.83 -2.61 13.52
C ALA A 225 -18.82 -1.11 13.18
N LEU A 226 -17.78 -0.37 13.60
CA LEU A 226 -17.61 1.04 13.28
C LEU A 226 -17.40 1.28 11.76
N ILE A 227 -16.61 0.43 11.11
CA ILE A 227 -16.41 0.46 9.64
C ILE A 227 -17.74 0.13 8.95
N ASP A 228 -18.46 -0.90 9.39
CA ASP A 228 -19.69 -1.36 8.75
C ASP A 228 -20.81 -0.33 8.80
N ARG A 229 -20.93 0.42 9.91
CA ARG A 229 -21.88 1.54 10.00
C ARG A 229 -21.37 2.85 9.40
N GLY A 230 -20.14 2.85 8.84
CA GLY A 230 -19.56 4.01 8.17
C GLY A 230 -19.09 5.13 9.11
N ALA A 231 -18.93 4.87 10.41
CA ALA A 231 -18.46 5.87 11.38
C ALA A 231 -16.97 6.18 11.26
N ILE A 232 -16.16 5.17 10.94
CA ILE A 232 -14.74 5.34 10.68
C ILE A 232 -14.37 4.74 9.31
N TYR A 233 -13.26 5.22 8.76
CA TYR A 233 -12.66 4.67 7.56
C TYR A 233 -11.17 4.38 7.78
N MET A 234 -10.78 3.12 7.52
CA MET A 234 -9.38 2.71 7.62
C MET A 234 -8.60 3.31 6.43
N GLN A 235 -7.63 4.15 6.72
CA GLN A 235 -6.82 4.80 5.71
C GLN A 235 -5.44 5.12 6.29
N ASP A 236 -4.38 4.89 5.50
CA ASP A 236 -3.04 5.28 5.90
C ASP A 236 -2.95 6.80 6.15
N GLU A 237 -2.15 7.18 7.14
CA GLU A 237 -2.02 8.57 7.59
C GLU A 237 -1.50 9.49 6.47
N ALA A 238 -0.52 9.02 5.67
CA ALA A 238 0.00 9.77 4.53
C ALA A 238 -1.07 9.98 3.45
N SER A 239 -1.88 8.97 3.17
CA SER A 239 -3.02 9.10 2.23
C SER A 239 -4.09 10.06 2.73
N GLN A 240 -4.26 10.20 4.05
CA GLN A 240 -5.19 11.17 4.63
C GLN A 240 -4.73 12.62 4.42
N LEU A 241 -3.42 12.88 4.39
CA LEU A 241 -2.84 14.22 4.19
C LEU A 241 -3.32 14.90 2.91
N LEU A 242 -3.63 14.14 1.86
CA LEU A 242 -3.98 14.71 0.57
C LEU A 242 -5.26 15.56 0.61
N ALA A 243 -6.22 15.19 1.45
CA ALA A 243 -7.43 15.99 1.64
C ALA A 243 -7.13 17.33 2.34
N TYR A 244 -6.18 17.34 3.29
CA TYR A 244 -5.72 18.58 3.92
C TYR A 244 -4.84 19.41 2.98
N ALA A 245 -3.90 18.76 2.25
CA ALA A 245 -3.00 19.43 1.32
C ALA A 245 -3.74 20.23 0.25
N LEU A 246 -4.92 19.76 -0.17
CA LEU A 246 -5.79 20.42 -1.15
C LEU A 246 -6.35 21.73 -0.61
N ASP A 247 -6.60 21.83 0.71
CA ASP A 247 -7.08 23.04 1.39
C ASP A 247 -8.37 23.58 0.74
N ALA A 248 -9.34 22.68 0.58
CA ALA A 248 -10.62 23.03 -0.03
C ALA A 248 -11.46 23.86 0.93
N GLU A 249 -12.08 24.92 0.41
CA GLU A 249 -12.91 25.86 1.13
C GLU A 249 -14.41 25.63 0.85
N PRO A 250 -15.32 26.13 1.72
CA PRO A 250 -16.75 26.09 1.46
C PRO A 250 -17.10 26.78 0.12
N GLY A 251 -17.87 26.07 -0.71
CA GLY A 251 -18.28 26.59 -2.03
C GLY A 251 -17.31 26.30 -3.18
N ASP A 252 -16.11 25.75 -2.89
CA ASP A 252 -15.16 25.37 -3.94
C ASP A 252 -15.72 24.29 -4.87
N ARG A 253 -15.32 24.38 -6.13
CA ARG A 253 -15.46 23.30 -7.11
C ARG A 253 -14.16 22.48 -7.09
N VAL A 254 -14.27 21.24 -6.63
CA VAL A 254 -13.13 20.34 -6.41
C VAL A 254 -13.18 19.19 -7.40
N LEU A 255 -12.04 18.88 -8.04
CA LEU A 255 -11.86 17.69 -8.87
C LEU A 255 -10.78 16.79 -8.26
N ASP A 256 -11.15 15.55 -7.94
CA ASP A 256 -10.22 14.45 -7.68
C ASP A 256 -10.10 13.63 -8.98
N VAL A 257 -8.98 13.79 -9.69
CA VAL A 257 -8.80 13.32 -11.08
C VAL A 257 -8.73 11.78 -11.17
N THR A 258 -8.17 11.13 -10.15
CA THR A 258 -7.91 9.68 -10.11
C THR A 258 -8.40 9.10 -8.78
N ALA A 259 -9.68 9.34 -8.50
CA ALA A 259 -10.26 9.26 -7.16
C ALA A 259 -10.41 7.86 -6.58
N ALA A 260 -10.42 6.80 -7.42
CA ALA A 260 -10.74 5.45 -6.93
C ALA A 260 -9.75 4.95 -5.85
N PRO A 261 -10.24 4.31 -4.81
CA PRO A 261 -11.62 3.86 -4.54
C PRO A 261 -12.55 4.90 -3.91
N GLY A 262 -12.18 6.19 -3.86
CA GLY A 262 -13.00 7.29 -3.33
C GLY A 262 -12.63 7.74 -1.92
N SER A 263 -11.56 7.20 -1.35
CA SER A 263 -11.13 7.51 0.03
C SER A 263 -10.75 8.98 0.21
N LYS A 264 -10.08 9.59 -0.77
CA LYS A 264 -9.66 10.98 -0.76
C LYS A 264 -10.85 11.91 -1.05
N ALA A 265 -11.63 11.62 -2.10
CA ALA A 265 -12.84 12.40 -2.44
C ALA A 265 -13.86 12.46 -1.28
N THR A 266 -14.11 11.33 -0.59
CA THR A 266 -15.01 11.31 0.58
C THR A 266 -14.40 12.02 1.80
N HIS A 267 -13.07 12.08 1.91
CA HIS A 267 -12.41 12.86 2.95
C HIS A 267 -12.48 14.36 2.68
N ILE A 268 -12.25 14.77 1.44
CA ILE A 268 -12.42 16.16 0.99
C ILE A 268 -13.85 16.63 1.26
N ALA A 269 -14.85 15.83 0.85
CA ALA A 269 -16.26 16.15 1.08
C ALA A 269 -16.64 16.26 2.58
N LYS A 270 -15.92 15.54 3.47
CA LYS A 270 -16.05 15.69 4.93
C LYS A 270 -15.46 17.00 5.42
N LEU A 271 -14.26 17.37 4.93
CA LEU A 271 -13.54 18.57 5.38
C LEU A 271 -14.17 19.86 4.84
N ALA A 272 -14.71 19.81 3.63
CA ALA A 272 -15.40 20.93 2.97
C ALA A 272 -16.82 20.52 2.53
N PRO A 273 -17.79 20.42 3.45
CA PRO A 273 -19.11 19.83 3.17
C PRO A 273 -19.96 20.65 2.19
N GLU A 274 -19.64 21.92 2.00
CA GLU A 274 -20.32 22.82 1.04
C GLU A 274 -19.61 22.86 -0.33
N ALA A 275 -18.44 22.22 -0.47
CA ALA A 275 -17.76 22.14 -1.75
C ALA A 275 -18.45 21.14 -2.69
N MET A 276 -18.42 21.45 -3.99
CA MET A 276 -18.84 20.53 -5.04
C MET A 276 -17.68 19.59 -5.40
N VAL A 277 -17.67 18.37 -4.88
CA VAL A 277 -16.60 17.40 -5.13
C VAL A 277 -16.96 16.48 -6.29
N ILE A 278 -16.15 16.51 -7.34
CA ILE A 278 -16.23 15.61 -8.51
C ILE A 278 -15.07 14.61 -8.39
N ALA A 279 -15.38 13.33 -8.53
CA ALA A 279 -14.44 12.21 -8.38
C ALA A 279 -14.40 11.38 -9.68
N GLY A 280 -13.25 11.34 -10.32
CA GLY A 280 -13.05 10.69 -11.61
C GLY A 280 -12.23 9.39 -11.54
N ASP A 281 -12.53 8.44 -12.39
CA ASP A 281 -11.70 7.26 -12.68
C ASP A 281 -11.98 6.75 -14.09
N ILE A 282 -11.03 6.03 -14.68
CA ILE A 282 -11.19 5.45 -16.01
C ILE A 282 -12.05 4.17 -16.00
N HIS A 283 -12.15 3.48 -14.88
CA HIS A 283 -12.78 2.15 -14.78
C HIS A 283 -14.18 2.23 -14.13
N SER A 284 -15.21 1.74 -14.84
CA SER A 284 -16.60 1.72 -14.36
C SER A 284 -16.77 0.97 -13.03
N HIS A 285 -16.14 -0.20 -12.88
CA HIS A 285 -16.23 -0.99 -11.64
C HIS A 285 -15.61 -0.26 -10.42
N ARG A 286 -14.62 0.62 -10.66
CA ARG A 286 -14.05 1.48 -9.60
C ARG A 286 -14.98 2.65 -9.29
N ALA A 287 -15.63 3.22 -10.30
CA ALA A 287 -16.66 4.24 -10.10
C ALA A 287 -17.82 3.74 -9.23
N GLU A 288 -18.30 2.52 -9.45
CA GLU A 288 -19.30 1.88 -8.59
C GLU A 288 -18.80 1.70 -7.14
N THR A 289 -17.52 1.39 -6.98
CA THR A 289 -16.91 1.29 -5.63
C THR A 289 -16.90 2.65 -4.93
N MET A 290 -16.56 3.74 -5.65
CA MET A 290 -16.64 5.10 -5.14
C MET A 290 -18.05 5.49 -4.70
N GLN A 291 -19.07 5.18 -5.53
CA GLN A 291 -20.47 5.45 -5.21
C GLN A 291 -20.92 4.71 -3.94
N ARG A 292 -20.55 3.40 -3.81
CA ARG A 292 -20.86 2.63 -2.60
C ARG A 292 -20.18 3.19 -1.36
N LEU A 293 -18.91 3.59 -1.48
CA LEU A 293 -18.18 4.21 -0.37
C LEU A 293 -18.80 5.54 0.03
N ALA A 294 -19.12 6.40 -0.93
CA ALA A 294 -19.77 7.68 -0.70
C ALA A 294 -21.12 7.52 -0.01
N ALA A 295 -21.94 6.59 -0.47
CA ALA A 295 -23.23 6.27 0.15
C ALA A 295 -23.06 5.79 1.60
N LYS A 296 -22.09 4.88 1.85
CA LYS A 296 -21.79 4.37 3.19
C LYS A 296 -21.35 5.46 4.17
N GLN A 297 -20.59 6.45 3.70
CA GLN A 297 -20.10 7.57 4.50
C GLN A 297 -21.03 8.80 4.46
N ARG A 298 -22.14 8.75 3.70
CA ARG A 298 -23.02 9.88 3.36
C ARG A 298 -22.24 11.10 2.84
N ALA A 299 -21.16 10.85 2.14
CA ALA A 299 -20.36 11.89 1.52
C ALA A 299 -21.00 12.33 0.20
N ARG A 300 -21.09 13.64 -0.03
CA ARG A 300 -21.64 14.23 -1.27
C ARG A 300 -20.51 14.35 -2.29
N ILE A 301 -20.43 13.39 -3.22
CA ILE A 301 -19.49 13.42 -4.34
C ILE A 301 -20.23 13.08 -5.63
N HIS A 302 -19.78 13.66 -6.75
CA HIS A 302 -20.26 13.36 -8.09
C HIS A 302 -19.24 12.47 -8.79
N VAL A 303 -19.62 11.26 -9.15
CA VAL A 303 -18.70 10.28 -9.78
C VAL A 303 -18.82 10.35 -11.28
N ILE A 304 -17.70 10.48 -11.98
CA ILE A 304 -17.63 10.51 -13.45
C ILE A 304 -16.60 9.49 -13.98
N LEU A 305 -16.77 9.13 -15.24
CA LEU A 305 -15.79 8.31 -15.97
C LEU A 305 -15.02 9.19 -16.94
N HIS A 306 -13.67 9.16 -16.83
CA HIS A 306 -12.78 9.80 -17.80
C HIS A 306 -11.40 9.17 -17.78
N ASP A 307 -10.67 9.42 -18.86
CA ASP A 307 -9.25 9.05 -18.99
C ASP A 307 -8.39 10.30 -18.73
N ALA A 308 -7.71 10.33 -17.59
CA ALA A 308 -6.88 11.45 -17.18
C ALA A 308 -5.63 11.67 -18.07
N THR A 309 -5.25 10.69 -18.90
CA THR A 309 -4.18 10.84 -19.89
C THR A 309 -4.61 11.65 -21.12
N LYS A 310 -5.90 11.94 -21.24
CA LYS A 310 -6.53 12.75 -22.31
C LYS A 310 -7.07 14.05 -21.75
N ALA A 311 -7.49 14.94 -22.65
CA ALA A 311 -8.21 16.16 -22.26
C ALA A 311 -9.40 15.80 -21.37
N LEU A 312 -9.50 16.48 -20.22
CA LEU A 312 -10.58 16.23 -19.26
C LEU A 312 -11.91 16.76 -19.81
N PRO A 313 -13.05 16.11 -19.48
CA PRO A 313 -14.36 16.48 -20.05
C PRO A 313 -14.98 17.70 -19.35
N PHE A 314 -14.15 18.72 -19.11
CA PHE A 314 -14.55 19.96 -18.46
C PHE A 314 -14.02 21.17 -19.22
N PRO A 315 -14.68 22.34 -19.12
CA PRO A 315 -14.12 23.57 -19.61
C PRO A 315 -12.78 23.89 -18.91
N ASN A 316 -11.88 24.56 -19.62
CA ASN A 316 -10.68 25.10 -18.99
C ASN A 316 -11.04 26.03 -17.83
N GLU A 317 -10.17 26.08 -16.82
CA GLU A 317 -10.30 27.02 -15.68
C GLU A 317 -11.62 26.90 -14.91
N SER A 318 -12.14 25.68 -14.75
CA SER A 318 -13.46 25.43 -14.16
C SER A 318 -13.43 24.98 -12.70
N PHE A 319 -12.26 24.70 -12.13
CA PHE A 319 -12.10 24.19 -10.75
C PHE A 319 -11.21 25.09 -9.88
N ASP A 320 -11.64 25.25 -8.63
CA ASP A 320 -10.89 25.98 -7.60
C ASP A 320 -9.76 25.13 -7.05
N ARG A 321 -9.99 23.84 -6.89
CA ARG A 321 -9.04 22.86 -6.34
C ARG A 321 -9.04 21.60 -7.19
N VAL A 322 -7.84 21.13 -7.54
CA VAL A 322 -7.66 19.90 -8.31
C VAL A 322 -6.66 19.01 -7.59
N LEU A 323 -7.03 17.77 -7.33
CA LEU A 323 -6.17 16.73 -6.79
C LEU A 323 -5.85 15.72 -7.90
N LEU A 324 -4.57 15.48 -8.12
CA LEU A 324 -4.07 14.37 -8.93
C LEU A 324 -3.20 13.47 -8.05
N ASP A 325 -3.81 12.44 -7.45
CA ASP A 325 -3.08 11.34 -6.81
C ASP A 325 -2.72 10.31 -7.89
N ALA A 326 -1.59 10.55 -8.55
CA ALA A 326 -1.25 9.90 -9.80
C ALA A 326 -0.99 8.39 -9.66
N PRO A 327 -1.42 7.57 -10.64
CA PRO A 327 -0.97 6.20 -10.75
C PRO A 327 0.56 6.15 -10.75
N CYS A 328 1.15 5.32 -9.90
CA CYS A 328 2.58 5.27 -9.68
C CYS A 328 3.07 3.85 -9.38
N SER A 329 4.39 3.68 -9.26
CA SER A 329 5.01 2.40 -8.91
C SER A 329 4.58 1.84 -7.55
N GLY A 330 4.15 2.70 -6.63
CA GLY A 330 3.72 2.31 -5.29
C GLY A 330 4.86 1.93 -4.35
N THR A 331 6.11 2.27 -4.66
CA THR A 331 7.29 1.89 -3.86
C THR A 331 7.27 2.44 -2.43
N GLY A 332 6.48 3.46 -2.14
CA GLY A 332 6.23 3.95 -0.78
C GLY A 332 5.27 3.08 0.05
N THR A 333 4.59 2.10 -0.56
CA THR A 333 3.55 1.27 0.10
C THR A 333 3.94 -0.20 0.25
N LEU A 334 5.22 -0.55 0.10
CA LEU A 334 5.72 -1.93 0.09
C LEU A 334 5.42 -2.70 1.38
N ARG A 335 5.19 -2.01 2.50
CA ARG A 335 4.75 -2.65 3.75
C ARG A 335 3.38 -3.29 3.63
N ARG A 336 2.48 -2.67 2.86
CA ARG A 336 1.09 -3.10 2.65
C ARG A 336 0.93 -3.98 1.42
N ASN A 337 1.74 -3.72 0.39
CA ASN A 337 1.69 -4.37 -0.91
C ASN A 337 3.08 -4.91 -1.29
N PRO A 338 3.62 -5.88 -0.52
CA PRO A 338 4.99 -6.36 -0.69
C PRO A 338 5.25 -7.01 -2.06
N GLU A 339 4.23 -7.51 -2.74
CA GLU A 339 4.32 -8.09 -4.09
C GLU A 339 4.76 -7.08 -5.15
N ILE A 340 4.57 -5.79 -4.93
CA ILE A 340 5.00 -4.74 -5.86
C ILE A 340 6.51 -4.87 -6.16
N ARG A 341 7.34 -5.11 -5.14
CA ARG A 341 8.81 -5.19 -5.29
C ARG A 341 9.28 -6.25 -6.27
N TYR A 342 8.50 -7.32 -6.48
CA TYR A 342 8.84 -8.42 -7.37
C TYR A 342 8.27 -8.26 -8.78
N ARG A 343 7.24 -7.42 -8.94
CA ARG A 343 6.56 -7.16 -10.21
C ARG A 343 7.10 -5.94 -10.92
N LEU A 344 7.58 -4.96 -10.16
CA LEU A 344 8.12 -3.72 -10.68
C LEU A 344 9.40 -3.97 -11.48
N LYS A 345 9.54 -3.27 -12.60
CA LYS A 345 10.74 -3.25 -13.44
C LYS A 345 11.10 -1.80 -13.71
N GLU A 346 12.37 -1.50 -13.95
CA GLU A 346 12.83 -0.13 -14.23
C GLU A 346 12.05 0.56 -15.35
N ARG A 347 11.74 -0.17 -16.45
CA ARG A 347 10.94 0.37 -17.54
C ARG A 347 9.55 0.87 -17.11
N ASN A 348 8.95 0.26 -16.08
CA ASN A 348 7.64 0.69 -15.61
C ASN A 348 7.70 2.07 -14.95
N ILE A 349 8.79 2.44 -14.30
CA ILE A 349 8.99 3.77 -13.72
C ILE A 349 9.02 4.82 -14.83
N VAL A 350 9.71 4.52 -15.95
CA VAL A 350 9.79 5.43 -17.12
C VAL A 350 8.41 5.59 -17.77
N GLU A 351 7.68 4.50 -17.96
CA GLU A 351 6.32 4.52 -18.52
C GLU A 351 5.37 5.34 -17.65
N LEU A 352 5.42 5.14 -16.31
CA LEU A 352 4.62 5.88 -15.35
C LEU A 352 4.96 7.37 -15.31
N ASN A 353 6.25 7.73 -15.37
CA ASN A 353 6.67 9.14 -15.47
C ASN A 353 6.04 9.84 -16.68
N GLN A 354 6.06 9.21 -17.85
CA GLN A 354 5.45 9.78 -19.07
C GLN A 354 3.94 9.97 -18.91
N GLN A 355 3.27 8.97 -18.33
CA GLN A 355 1.85 9.04 -18.04
C GLN A 355 1.52 10.16 -17.05
N GLN A 356 2.28 10.27 -15.97
CA GLN A 356 2.11 11.29 -14.93
C GLN A 356 2.29 12.71 -15.47
N ARG A 357 3.28 12.93 -16.35
CA ARG A 357 3.48 14.21 -17.03
C ARG A 357 2.28 14.62 -17.88
N SER A 358 1.70 13.67 -18.61
CA SER A 358 0.47 13.92 -19.38
C SER A 358 -0.70 14.25 -18.47
N MET A 359 -0.88 13.48 -17.41
CA MET A 359 -1.99 13.66 -16.45
C MET A 359 -1.92 15.00 -15.72
N ILE A 360 -0.75 15.42 -15.25
CA ILE A 360 -0.61 16.70 -14.53
C ILE A 360 -0.88 17.90 -15.46
N SER A 361 -0.45 17.84 -16.73
CA SER A 361 -0.77 18.88 -17.71
C SER A 361 -2.26 18.96 -18.02
N ASN A 362 -2.93 17.81 -18.16
CA ASN A 362 -4.40 17.77 -18.35
C ASN A 362 -5.13 18.28 -17.11
N ALA A 363 -4.68 17.92 -15.91
CA ALA A 363 -5.25 18.43 -14.65
C ALA A 363 -5.08 19.95 -14.51
N ALA A 364 -3.92 20.47 -14.91
CA ALA A 364 -3.62 21.91 -14.87
C ALA A 364 -4.56 22.74 -15.75
N SER A 365 -4.98 22.22 -16.91
CA SER A 365 -5.85 22.96 -17.85
C SER A 365 -7.18 23.36 -17.24
N VAL A 366 -7.70 22.59 -16.30
CA VAL A 366 -9.01 22.83 -15.66
C VAL A 366 -8.91 23.66 -14.36
N VAL A 367 -7.71 23.96 -13.88
CA VAL A 367 -7.50 24.80 -12.69
C VAL A 367 -7.73 26.26 -13.07
N ARG A 368 -8.61 26.97 -12.35
CA ARG A 368 -8.86 28.40 -12.59
C ARG A 368 -7.68 29.28 -12.16
N GLN A 369 -7.66 30.53 -12.57
CA GLN A 369 -6.72 31.54 -12.04
C GLN A 369 -6.92 31.69 -10.51
N GLY A 370 -5.81 31.68 -9.77
CA GLY A 370 -5.81 31.62 -8.29
C GLY A 370 -6.26 30.28 -7.71
N GLY A 371 -6.54 29.29 -8.55
CA GLY A 371 -6.85 27.93 -8.12
C GLY A 371 -5.60 27.12 -7.77
N ARG A 372 -5.81 26.01 -7.05
CA ARG A 372 -4.72 25.15 -6.55
C ARG A 372 -4.76 23.77 -7.20
N LEU A 373 -3.58 23.26 -7.56
CA LEU A 373 -3.34 21.89 -8.00
C LEU A 373 -2.46 21.18 -6.97
N ILE A 374 -2.88 20.02 -6.50
CA ILE A 374 -2.05 19.10 -5.71
C ILE A 374 -1.73 17.89 -6.58
N TYR A 375 -0.44 17.62 -6.73
CA TYR A 375 0.10 16.40 -7.31
C TYR A 375 0.63 15.51 -6.21
N SER A 376 0.31 14.22 -6.25
CA SER A 376 0.85 13.25 -5.29
C SER A 376 1.09 11.89 -5.91
N THR A 377 2.00 11.15 -5.29
CA THR A 377 2.26 9.72 -5.55
C THR A 377 2.51 9.00 -4.24
N CYS A 378 2.22 7.70 -4.22
CA CYS A 378 2.70 6.79 -3.17
C CYS A 378 4.02 6.12 -3.59
N SER A 379 4.91 6.84 -4.26
CA SER A 379 6.21 6.40 -4.74
C SER A 379 7.34 7.19 -4.08
N VAL A 380 8.49 6.52 -3.91
CA VAL A 380 9.73 7.18 -3.46
C VAL A 380 10.68 7.49 -4.63
N GLU A 381 10.30 7.14 -5.85
CA GLU A 381 11.14 7.28 -7.04
C GLU A 381 11.21 8.74 -7.53
N PRO A 382 12.40 9.32 -7.68
CA PRO A 382 12.56 10.72 -8.12
C PRO A 382 11.93 11.01 -9.49
N GLU A 383 11.90 10.02 -10.39
CA GLU A 383 11.29 10.16 -11.72
C GLU A 383 9.79 10.40 -11.65
N GLU A 384 9.10 9.79 -10.67
CA GLU A 384 7.66 9.93 -10.49
C GLU A 384 7.29 11.16 -9.64
N ASN A 385 8.28 11.80 -9.02
CA ASN A 385 8.14 12.87 -8.05
C ASN A 385 8.76 14.17 -8.57
N GLU A 386 9.99 14.48 -8.18
CA GLU A 386 10.66 15.73 -8.49
C GLU A 386 10.77 15.99 -10.01
N GLN A 387 11.09 14.96 -10.80
CA GLN A 387 11.23 15.13 -12.25
C GLN A 387 9.92 15.42 -12.97
N VAL A 388 8.77 14.89 -12.47
CA VAL A 388 7.45 15.28 -13.00
C VAL A 388 7.17 16.73 -12.68
N VAL A 389 7.43 17.17 -11.44
CA VAL A 389 7.22 18.55 -11.00
C VAL A 389 8.08 19.54 -11.75
N GLU A 390 9.38 19.24 -11.94
CA GLU A 390 10.32 20.10 -12.70
C GLU A 390 9.88 20.23 -14.16
N SER A 391 9.52 19.11 -14.79
CA SER A 391 9.00 19.09 -16.15
C SER A 391 7.72 19.91 -16.30
N PHE A 392 6.80 19.77 -15.34
CA PHE A 392 5.54 20.50 -15.31
C PHE A 392 5.77 22.00 -15.23
N LEU A 393 6.59 22.48 -14.30
CA LEU A 393 6.88 23.90 -14.12
C LEU A 393 7.66 24.49 -15.31
N GLY A 394 8.50 23.69 -15.98
CA GLY A 394 9.18 24.09 -17.20
C GLY A 394 8.23 24.32 -18.39
N ALA A 395 7.11 23.60 -18.42
CA ALA A 395 6.11 23.69 -19.48
C ALA A 395 4.94 24.65 -19.16
N HIS A 396 4.69 24.96 -17.88
CA HIS A 396 3.52 25.71 -17.40
C HIS A 396 3.97 26.91 -16.54
N SER A 397 4.46 27.97 -17.19
CA SER A 397 4.96 29.19 -16.52
C SER A 397 3.88 29.96 -15.74
N GLU A 398 2.62 29.69 -16.02
CA GLU A 398 1.46 30.21 -15.30
C GLU A 398 1.25 29.60 -13.90
N PHE A 399 1.97 28.53 -13.56
CA PHE A 399 1.93 27.94 -12.23
C PHE A 399 3.17 28.30 -11.41
N ALA A 400 2.96 28.42 -10.10
CA ALA A 400 4.01 28.59 -9.11
C ALA A 400 3.91 27.49 -8.05
N LYS A 401 5.05 27.04 -7.50
CA LYS A 401 5.07 26.16 -6.32
C LYS A 401 4.49 26.88 -5.12
N VAL A 402 3.62 26.18 -4.38
CA VAL A 402 3.12 26.60 -3.09
C VAL A 402 3.25 25.45 -2.09
N ALA A 403 3.46 25.76 -0.81
CA ALA A 403 3.51 24.73 0.21
C ALA A 403 2.14 24.04 0.32
N PRO A 404 2.07 22.69 0.31
CA PRO A 404 0.83 21.98 0.61
C PRO A 404 0.42 22.24 2.07
N ALA A 405 -0.88 22.27 2.35
CA ALA A 405 -1.41 22.49 3.70
C ALA A 405 -1.30 21.22 4.56
N VAL A 406 -0.08 20.90 4.97
CA VAL A 406 0.26 19.74 5.80
C VAL A 406 1.15 20.16 6.98
N PRO A 407 1.37 19.30 7.99
CA PRO A 407 2.31 19.59 9.08
C PRO A 407 3.68 20.05 8.56
N LYS A 408 4.22 21.11 9.19
CA LYS A 408 5.47 21.77 8.74
C LYS A 408 6.67 20.83 8.75
N GLU A 409 6.67 19.87 9.64
CA GLU A 409 7.72 18.86 9.80
C GLU A 409 7.86 17.95 8.57
N LEU A 410 6.81 17.84 7.75
CA LEU A 410 6.78 17.04 6.53
C LEU A 410 7.19 17.85 5.29
N ILE A 411 7.31 19.18 5.41
CA ILE A 411 7.63 20.06 4.28
C ILE A 411 9.13 19.99 4.01
N MET A 412 9.48 19.62 2.79
CA MET A 412 10.85 19.54 2.30
C MET A 412 11.09 20.64 1.24
N GLY A 413 11.90 21.63 1.58
CA GLY A 413 12.20 22.73 0.66
C GLY A 413 10.97 23.56 0.28
N VAL A 414 10.95 24.12 -0.93
CA VAL A 414 9.84 24.95 -1.41
C VAL A 414 8.84 24.10 -2.18
N GLY A 415 7.62 23.95 -1.63
CA GLY A 415 6.48 23.39 -2.35
C GLY A 415 6.33 21.87 -2.34
N TYR A 416 7.13 21.15 -1.55
CA TYR A 416 7.01 19.70 -1.39
C TYR A 416 6.74 19.30 0.05
N ALA A 417 6.01 18.22 0.21
CA ALA A 417 5.98 17.45 1.45
C ALA A 417 6.23 15.96 1.15
N ARG A 418 6.83 15.26 2.09
CA ARG A 418 7.10 13.83 1.95
C ARG A 418 6.94 13.13 3.27
N THR A 419 6.43 11.90 3.22
CA THR A 419 6.42 10.97 4.34
C THR A 419 7.28 9.76 4.03
N TRP A 420 7.87 9.17 5.06
CA TRP A 420 8.73 8.01 4.96
C TRP A 420 8.36 6.91 5.96
N PRO A 421 8.31 5.63 5.55
CA PRO A 421 8.04 4.52 6.47
C PRO A 421 8.97 4.45 7.67
N GLN A 422 10.28 4.70 7.48
CA GLN A 422 11.30 4.63 8.54
C GLN A 422 11.26 5.82 9.50
N HIS A 423 10.80 6.99 9.08
CA HIS A 423 10.80 8.19 9.90
C HIS A 423 9.42 8.46 10.52
N ASP A 424 8.37 8.36 9.70
CA ASP A 424 7.02 8.78 10.09
C ASP A 424 6.14 7.61 10.53
N GLY A 425 6.58 6.37 10.23
CA GLY A 425 5.84 5.16 10.55
C GLY A 425 4.54 4.98 9.75
N CYS A 426 4.28 5.80 8.73
CA CYS A 426 3.19 5.68 7.75
C CYS A 426 3.72 5.29 6.36
N ASP A 427 2.89 5.20 5.34
CA ASP A 427 3.33 4.93 3.98
C ASP A 427 4.14 6.12 3.41
N GLY A 428 5.03 5.83 2.45
CA GLY A 428 5.82 6.83 1.77
C GLY A 428 4.98 7.55 0.70
N PHE A 429 4.79 8.86 0.88
CA PHE A 429 4.07 9.71 -0.07
C PHE A 429 4.90 10.93 -0.44
N PHE A 430 4.74 11.36 -1.67
CA PHE A 430 5.20 12.65 -2.16
C PHE A 430 4.00 13.53 -2.47
N ILE A 431 4.06 14.81 -2.06
CA ILE A 431 2.97 15.78 -2.25
C ILE A 431 3.58 17.09 -2.74
N ALA A 432 3.14 17.58 -3.89
CA ALA A 432 3.55 18.88 -4.44
C ALA A 432 2.33 19.78 -4.63
N GLY A 433 2.46 21.04 -4.20
CA GLY A 433 1.43 22.05 -4.33
C GLY A 433 1.78 23.08 -5.40
N PHE A 434 0.78 23.48 -6.19
CA PHE A 434 0.89 24.53 -7.21
C PHE A 434 -0.31 25.45 -7.14
N GLU A 435 -0.07 26.73 -7.41
CA GLU A 435 -1.12 27.73 -7.61
C GLU A 435 -1.01 28.33 -9.01
N ARG A 436 -2.11 28.42 -9.72
CA ARG A 436 -2.17 29.12 -11.00
C ARG A 436 -2.17 30.62 -10.75
N ARG A 437 -1.19 31.32 -11.28
CA ARG A 437 -1.05 32.78 -11.15
C ARG A 437 -2.29 33.48 -11.72
N ARG A 438 -2.60 34.64 -11.14
CA ARG A 438 -3.69 35.51 -11.61
C ARG A 438 -3.33 36.23 -12.91
#